data_ed7cea3a1552a24438d4f00cef85bee1
#
_entry.id   ed7cea3a1552a24438d4f00cef85bee1
#
_cell.length_a   1.000
_cell.length_b   1.000
_cell.length_c   1.000
_cell.angle_alpha   90.00
_cell.angle_beta   90.00
_cell.angle_gamma   90.00
#
_symmetry.space_group_name_H-M   'P 1'
#
loop_
_entity.id
_entity.type
_entity.pdbx_description
1 polymer ?
#
loop_
_entity_poly.entity_id
_entity_poly.type
_entity_poly.pdbx_seq_one_letter_code
_entity_poly.pdbx_strand_id
1 'polypeptide(L)'
;MSVPKALTIAGSDSGGGAGIQADLKTFSAFRVFGLSVLTAVTAQNSVGVTGVFELPPEFVARQMDAVLSDFGADAVKIGMLSSPAIVSAVAERLEAYGQDRVVLDPVMVAKSGDLLLRPEAREALVRELLPRADLVTPNLPEASVLAGMPVENEADMEEAARRILALGARGVLVKGGHLKDSATDLLWNGRTLTRLEAPHLDSPNTHGTGCTYSSAIAAGLARGRPLGEAVREAKAYVTAAIREGFQLGRGVGALRHFVTDW
;
A
#
# COMPACT_ATOMS: atom_id res chain seq x y z
N MET A 1 -15.78 -24.12 -1.66
CA MET A 1 -15.22 -22.83 -2.12
C MET A 1 -13.97 -22.58 -1.30
N SER A 2 -12.84 -22.30 -1.93
CA SER A 2 -11.61 -21.92 -1.22
C SER A 2 -11.75 -20.50 -0.68
N VAL A 3 -11.29 -20.26 0.54
CA VAL A 3 -11.24 -18.92 1.12
C VAL A 3 -10.13 -18.13 0.42
N PRO A 4 -10.41 -16.94 -0.14
CA PRO A 4 -9.36 -16.11 -0.74
C PRO A 4 -8.35 -15.65 0.32
N LYS A 5 -7.07 -15.61 -0.05
CA LYS A 5 -5.94 -15.30 0.84
C LYS A 5 -5.15 -14.13 0.30
N ALA A 6 -4.87 -13.15 1.15
CA ALA A 6 -3.96 -12.05 0.82
C ALA A 6 -2.82 -11.99 1.81
N LEU A 7 -1.60 -11.83 1.30
CA LEU A 7 -0.39 -11.66 2.09
C LEU A 7 -0.02 -10.18 2.16
N THR A 8 0.18 -9.64 3.37
CA THR A 8 0.87 -8.36 3.53
C THR A 8 2.33 -8.59 3.90
N ILE A 9 3.23 -7.81 3.27
CA ILE A 9 4.66 -7.76 3.57
C ILE A 9 4.96 -6.31 3.93
N ALA A 10 5.05 -5.99 5.22
CA ALA A 10 5.19 -4.61 5.70
C ALA A 10 5.68 -4.52 7.15
N GLY A 11 5.95 -3.31 7.60
CA GLY A 11 6.21 -3.01 9.00
C GLY A 11 4.96 -3.13 9.88
N SER A 12 5.19 -3.35 11.16
CA SER A 12 4.16 -3.41 12.20
C SER A 12 4.01 -2.04 12.87
N ASP A 13 2.80 -1.47 12.84
CA ASP A 13 2.44 -0.27 13.60
C ASP A 13 1.82 -0.68 14.95
N SER A 14 2.54 -0.43 16.05
CA SER A 14 2.05 -0.73 17.40
C SER A 14 0.79 0.05 17.80
N GLY A 15 0.56 1.22 17.17
CA GLY A 15 -0.68 2.01 17.31
C GLY A 15 -1.88 1.39 16.58
N GLY A 16 -1.64 0.46 15.66
CA GLY A 16 -2.66 -0.34 15.00
C GLY A 16 -3.41 0.38 13.87
N GLY A 17 -3.03 1.61 13.51
CA GLY A 17 -3.71 2.40 12.47
C GLY A 17 -3.14 2.23 11.06
N ALA A 18 -1.91 1.74 10.93
CA ALA A 18 -1.20 1.54 9.66
C ALA A 18 -0.50 0.17 9.64
N GLY A 19 0.41 -0.03 8.69
CA GLY A 19 1.22 -1.24 8.56
C GLY A 19 0.38 -2.51 8.45
N ILE A 20 0.96 -3.64 8.85
CA ILE A 20 0.26 -4.95 8.79
C ILE A 20 -1.06 -4.95 9.54
N GLN A 21 -1.21 -4.14 10.59
CA GLN A 21 -2.43 -4.08 11.39
C GLN A 21 -3.60 -3.48 10.57
N ALA A 22 -3.37 -2.39 9.85
CA ALA A 22 -4.36 -1.84 8.93
C ALA A 22 -4.67 -2.81 7.79
N ASP A 23 -3.63 -3.48 7.27
CA ASP A 23 -3.75 -4.43 6.17
C ASP A 23 -4.63 -5.62 6.57
N LEU A 24 -4.36 -6.27 7.71
CA LEU A 24 -5.12 -7.41 8.20
C LEU A 24 -6.58 -7.05 8.55
N LYS A 25 -6.81 -5.86 9.14
CA LYS A 25 -8.16 -5.35 9.38
C LYS A 25 -8.92 -5.15 8.07
N THR A 26 -8.25 -4.61 7.05
CA THR A 26 -8.82 -4.40 5.71
C THR A 26 -9.13 -5.74 5.03
N PHE A 27 -8.21 -6.70 5.06
CA PHE A 27 -8.45 -8.04 4.50
C PHE A 27 -9.68 -8.69 5.16
N SER A 28 -9.79 -8.57 6.49
CA SER A 28 -10.95 -9.10 7.23
C SER A 28 -12.26 -8.42 6.82
N ALA A 29 -12.26 -7.09 6.62
CA ALA A 29 -13.44 -6.35 6.14
C ALA A 29 -13.88 -6.83 4.76
N PHE A 30 -12.93 -7.20 3.89
CA PHE A 30 -13.18 -7.77 2.56
C PHE A 30 -13.45 -9.28 2.57
N ARG A 31 -13.54 -9.93 3.75
CA ARG A 31 -13.72 -11.38 3.91
C ARG A 31 -12.61 -12.20 3.24
N VAL A 32 -11.40 -11.70 3.30
CA VAL A 32 -10.18 -12.34 2.80
C VAL A 32 -9.35 -12.80 4.00
N PHE A 33 -8.82 -14.02 3.95
CA PHE A 33 -7.92 -14.51 4.99
C PHE A 33 -6.57 -13.80 4.87
N GLY A 34 -6.23 -13.02 5.89
CA GLY A 34 -5.01 -12.22 5.91
C GLY A 34 -3.82 -13.01 6.44
N LEU A 35 -2.76 -13.07 5.65
CA LEU A 35 -1.44 -13.58 6.00
C LEU A 35 -0.48 -12.39 6.16
N SER A 36 0.58 -12.53 6.97
CA SER A 36 1.51 -11.43 7.20
C SER A 36 2.97 -11.87 7.28
N VAL A 37 3.84 -11.02 6.72
CA VAL A 37 5.30 -11.06 6.86
C VAL A 37 5.75 -9.69 7.38
N LEU A 38 6.41 -9.68 8.52
CA LEU A 38 6.92 -8.47 9.14
C LEU A 38 8.31 -8.14 8.57
N THR A 39 8.50 -6.86 8.21
CA THR A 39 9.80 -6.32 7.76
C THR A 39 10.48 -5.50 8.85
N ALA A 40 9.69 -4.85 9.70
CA ALA A 40 10.14 -4.08 10.85
C ALA A 40 9.04 -4.03 11.93
N VAL A 41 9.43 -3.75 13.15
CA VAL A 41 8.51 -3.45 14.25
C VAL A 41 8.74 -1.99 14.67
N THR A 42 7.67 -1.20 14.80
CA THR A 42 7.78 0.18 15.25
C THR A 42 7.27 0.37 16.67
N ALA A 43 7.90 1.26 17.42
CA ALA A 43 7.32 1.89 18.60
C ALA A 43 6.61 3.17 18.12
N GLN A 44 5.33 3.06 17.82
CA GLN A 44 4.53 4.08 17.14
C GLN A 44 3.19 4.29 17.83
N ASN A 45 2.72 5.53 17.80
CA ASN A 45 1.39 5.91 18.25
C ASN A 45 0.82 7.02 17.34
N SER A 46 -0.30 7.63 17.73
CA SER A 46 -0.97 8.67 16.92
C SER A 46 -0.14 9.95 16.73
N VAL A 47 0.89 10.17 17.55
CA VAL A 47 1.73 11.38 17.51
C VAL A 47 2.97 11.21 16.64
N GLY A 48 3.55 10.00 16.57
CA GLY A 48 4.76 9.75 15.78
C GLY A 48 5.38 8.39 16.01
N VAL A 49 6.52 8.18 15.34
CA VAL A 49 7.36 6.98 15.46
C VAL A 49 8.55 7.29 16.34
N THR A 50 8.66 6.60 17.49
CA THR A 50 9.75 6.81 18.46
C THR A 50 10.85 5.75 18.36
N GLY A 51 10.64 4.68 17.61
CA GLY A 51 11.62 3.64 17.36
C GLY A 51 11.21 2.72 16.23
N VAL A 52 12.22 2.22 15.51
CA VAL A 52 12.07 1.22 14.45
C VAL A 52 13.10 0.14 14.66
N PHE A 53 12.66 -1.09 14.71
CA PHE A 53 13.52 -2.28 14.74
C PHE A 53 13.30 -3.05 13.43
N GLU A 54 14.31 -3.02 12.56
CA GLU A 54 14.30 -3.79 11.30
C GLU A 54 14.51 -5.28 11.62
N LEU A 55 13.73 -6.16 10.96
CA LEU A 55 14.01 -7.58 11.03
C LEU A 55 15.14 -7.93 10.06
N PRO A 56 15.98 -8.94 10.41
CA PRO A 56 17.00 -9.44 9.50
C PRO A 56 16.38 -9.92 8.18
N PRO A 57 16.96 -9.57 7.00
CA PRO A 57 16.42 -9.95 5.68
C PRO A 57 16.20 -11.46 5.53
N GLU A 58 17.10 -12.26 6.09
CA GLU A 58 16.98 -13.72 6.11
C GLU A 58 15.79 -14.20 6.93
N PHE A 59 15.37 -13.45 7.96
CA PHE A 59 14.19 -13.80 8.72
C PHE A 59 12.91 -13.37 8.00
N VAL A 60 12.93 -12.25 7.27
CA VAL A 60 11.85 -11.85 6.37
C VAL A 60 11.64 -12.94 5.30
N ALA A 61 12.72 -13.41 4.66
CA ALA A 61 12.65 -14.51 3.70
C ALA A 61 12.06 -15.77 4.32
N ARG A 62 12.49 -16.16 5.52
CA ARG A 62 11.96 -17.33 6.24
C ARG A 62 10.47 -17.24 6.56
N GLN A 63 9.96 -16.06 6.91
CA GLN A 63 8.52 -15.84 7.10
C GLN A 63 7.78 -16.05 5.77
N MET A 64 8.30 -15.52 4.66
CA MET A 64 7.72 -15.73 3.32
C MET A 64 7.72 -17.21 2.95
N ASP A 65 8.84 -17.90 3.15
CA ASP A 65 8.95 -19.33 2.88
C ASP A 65 7.91 -20.13 3.68
N ALA A 66 7.77 -19.86 4.98
CA ALA A 66 6.81 -20.54 5.85
C ALA A 66 5.35 -20.34 5.39
N VAL A 67 5.00 -19.12 4.98
CA VAL A 67 3.63 -18.79 4.58
C VAL A 67 3.32 -19.30 3.16
N LEU A 68 4.22 -19.02 2.21
CA LEU A 68 3.95 -19.29 0.80
C LEU A 68 4.05 -20.78 0.46
N SER A 69 4.90 -21.54 1.15
CA SER A 69 5.03 -23.00 0.91
C SER A 69 3.83 -23.80 1.42
N ASP A 70 3.10 -23.32 2.42
CA ASP A 70 1.98 -24.03 3.03
C ASP A 70 0.62 -23.44 2.59
N PHE A 71 0.39 -22.14 2.87
CA PHE A 71 -0.88 -21.48 2.57
C PHE A 71 -0.97 -21.02 1.11
N GLY A 72 0.13 -20.53 0.53
CA GLY A 72 0.13 -19.73 -0.68
C GLY A 72 -0.58 -18.38 -0.46
N ALA A 73 -0.61 -17.54 -1.50
CA ALA A 73 -1.38 -16.29 -1.50
C ALA A 73 -2.02 -16.06 -2.87
N ASP A 74 -3.27 -15.55 -2.89
CA ASP A 74 -3.99 -15.21 -4.12
C ASP A 74 -3.66 -13.79 -4.58
N ALA A 75 -3.17 -12.93 -3.67
CA ALA A 75 -2.59 -11.62 -3.95
C ALA A 75 -1.63 -11.21 -2.82
N VAL A 76 -0.69 -10.33 -3.14
CA VAL A 76 0.31 -9.81 -2.21
C VAL A 76 0.21 -8.29 -2.17
N LYS A 77 0.19 -7.70 -0.96
CA LYS A 77 0.39 -6.27 -0.75
C LYS A 77 1.76 -6.05 -0.13
N ILE A 78 2.54 -5.16 -0.71
CA ILE A 78 3.82 -4.72 -0.16
C ILE A 78 3.66 -3.30 0.36
N GLY A 79 4.10 -3.07 1.59
CA GLY A 79 4.15 -1.73 2.20
C GLY A 79 5.58 -1.32 2.53
N MET A 80 5.82 -0.86 3.77
CA MET A 80 7.12 -0.37 4.21
C MET A 80 8.21 -1.45 4.14
N LEU A 81 9.27 -1.18 3.39
CA LEU A 81 10.51 -1.94 3.30
C LEU A 81 11.69 -1.02 3.59
N SER A 82 12.30 -1.14 4.74
CA SER A 82 13.24 -0.14 5.26
C SER A 82 14.64 -0.16 4.63
N SER A 83 15.09 -1.30 4.11
CA SER A 83 16.47 -1.46 3.61
C SER A 83 16.55 -2.19 2.26
N PRO A 84 17.63 -1.96 1.47
CA PRO A 84 17.83 -2.64 0.19
C PRO A 84 17.85 -4.15 0.33
N ALA A 85 18.46 -4.67 1.39
CA ALA A 85 18.57 -6.11 1.61
C ALA A 85 17.20 -6.77 1.84
N ILE A 86 16.28 -6.09 2.55
CA ILE A 86 14.89 -6.55 2.69
C ILE A 86 14.17 -6.51 1.35
N VAL A 87 14.36 -5.45 0.56
CA VAL A 87 13.77 -5.34 -0.80
C VAL A 87 14.19 -6.52 -1.66
N SER A 88 15.50 -6.83 -1.71
CA SER A 88 16.03 -7.94 -2.51
C SER A 88 15.50 -9.30 -2.00
N ALA A 89 15.48 -9.51 -0.69
CA ALA A 89 14.94 -10.75 -0.11
C ALA A 89 13.45 -10.97 -0.47
N VAL A 90 12.64 -9.89 -0.44
CA VAL A 90 11.23 -9.94 -0.84
C VAL A 90 11.10 -10.23 -2.33
N ALA A 91 11.86 -9.54 -3.19
CA ALA A 91 11.82 -9.72 -4.65
C ALA A 91 12.18 -11.15 -5.06
N GLU A 92 13.24 -11.73 -4.47
CA GLU A 92 13.66 -13.11 -4.70
C GLU A 92 12.59 -14.14 -4.31
N ARG A 93 11.88 -13.91 -3.19
CA ARG A 93 10.83 -14.85 -2.73
C ARG A 93 9.56 -14.72 -3.56
N LEU A 94 9.18 -13.52 -3.99
CA LEU A 94 8.06 -13.32 -4.93
C LEU A 94 8.29 -14.10 -6.23
N GLU A 95 9.52 -14.06 -6.77
CA GLU A 95 9.91 -14.78 -7.97
C GLU A 95 9.90 -16.30 -7.73
N ALA A 96 10.53 -16.76 -6.65
CA ALA A 96 10.64 -18.19 -6.31
C ALA A 96 9.27 -18.86 -6.13
N TYR A 97 8.26 -18.13 -5.63
CA TYR A 97 6.89 -18.63 -5.42
C TYR A 97 5.92 -18.21 -6.51
N GLY A 98 6.37 -17.57 -7.59
CA GLY A 98 5.52 -17.17 -8.73
C GLY A 98 4.38 -16.24 -8.34
N GLN A 99 4.64 -15.28 -7.45
CA GLN A 99 3.61 -14.34 -7.00
C GLN A 99 3.40 -13.23 -8.04
N ASP A 100 2.31 -13.31 -8.80
CA ASP A 100 2.03 -12.44 -9.94
C ASP A 100 1.08 -11.27 -9.63
N ARG A 101 0.24 -11.38 -8.57
CA ARG A 101 -0.71 -10.34 -8.19
C ARG A 101 -0.17 -9.50 -7.04
N VAL A 102 0.68 -8.53 -7.37
CA VAL A 102 1.41 -7.71 -6.40
C VAL A 102 0.93 -6.27 -6.44
N VAL A 103 0.42 -5.77 -5.31
CA VAL A 103 0.13 -4.34 -5.07
C VAL A 103 1.25 -3.74 -4.24
N LEU A 104 2.03 -2.85 -4.83
CA LEU A 104 3.14 -2.16 -4.19
C LEU A 104 2.71 -0.77 -3.73
N ASP A 105 2.62 -0.53 -2.43
CA ASP A 105 2.48 0.80 -1.85
C ASP A 105 3.89 1.32 -1.53
N PRO A 106 4.43 2.29 -2.29
CA PRO A 106 5.83 2.69 -2.19
C PRO A 106 6.03 3.67 -1.03
N VAL A 107 5.76 3.22 0.18
CA VAL A 107 5.78 4.04 1.40
C VAL A 107 7.17 4.59 1.65
N MET A 108 7.33 5.91 1.56
CA MET A 108 8.62 6.61 1.75
C MET A 108 8.69 7.37 3.08
N VAL A 109 7.57 7.94 3.51
CA VAL A 109 7.48 8.78 4.69
C VAL A 109 6.22 8.44 5.50
N ALA A 110 6.35 8.41 6.82
CA ALA A 110 5.21 8.25 7.71
C ALA A 110 4.30 9.49 7.67
N LYS A 111 3.04 9.36 8.09
CA LYS A 111 2.11 10.51 8.20
C LYS A 111 2.62 11.59 9.16
N SER A 112 3.45 11.21 10.13
CA SER A 112 4.16 12.11 11.06
C SER A 112 5.32 12.89 10.43
N GLY A 113 5.75 12.54 9.20
CA GLY A 113 6.91 13.12 8.53
C GLY A 113 8.21 12.32 8.71
N ASP A 114 8.20 11.24 9.47
CA ASP A 114 9.37 10.40 9.69
C ASP A 114 9.74 9.63 8.41
N LEU A 115 11.03 9.63 8.04
CA LEU A 115 11.53 8.87 6.89
C LEU A 115 11.49 7.37 7.18
N LEU A 116 10.76 6.63 6.34
CA LEU A 116 10.58 5.18 6.46
C LEU A 116 11.38 4.38 5.42
N LEU A 117 11.77 5.01 4.32
CA LEU A 117 12.52 4.39 3.23
C LEU A 117 13.83 5.15 3.00
N ARG A 118 14.94 4.47 3.14
CA ARG A 118 16.27 5.05 2.85
C ARG A 118 16.44 5.25 1.34
N PRO A 119 17.24 6.23 0.87
CA PRO A 119 17.47 6.47 -0.56
C PRO A 119 17.92 5.21 -1.32
N GLU A 120 18.82 4.42 -0.74
CA GLU A 120 19.35 3.20 -1.35
C GLU A 120 18.27 2.11 -1.46
N ALA A 121 17.36 2.06 -0.50
CA ALA A 121 16.21 1.13 -0.54
C ALA A 121 15.19 1.54 -1.63
N ARG A 122 15.03 2.84 -1.90
CA ARG A 122 14.23 3.34 -3.02
C ARG A 122 14.79 2.87 -4.36
N GLU A 123 16.10 2.96 -4.57
CA GLU A 123 16.74 2.49 -5.81
C GLU A 123 16.54 0.97 -5.99
N ALA A 124 16.70 0.19 -4.92
CA ALA A 124 16.41 -1.23 -4.94
C ALA A 124 14.93 -1.52 -5.25
N LEU A 125 13.99 -0.79 -4.63
CA LEU A 125 12.56 -0.93 -4.89
C LEU A 125 12.21 -0.68 -6.36
N VAL A 126 12.77 0.38 -6.96
CA VAL A 126 12.55 0.70 -8.37
C VAL A 126 13.14 -0.39 -9.28
N ARG A 127 14.33 -0.89 -8.98
CA ARG A 127 15.00 -1.88 -9.80
C ARG A 127 14.40 -3.28 -9.69
N GLU A 128 13.97 -3.69 -8.49
CA GLU A 128 13.67 -5.09 -8.19
C GLU A 128 12.19 -5.39 -7.96
N LEU A 129 11.42 -4.47 -7.36
CA LEU A 129 10.01 -4.71 -7.04
C LEU A 129 9.05 -4.04 -8.02
N LEU A 130 9.38 -2.85 -8.52
CA LEU A 130 8.48 -2.11 -9.39
C LEU A 130 8.15 -2.90 -10.68
N PRO A 131 9.10 -3.60 -11.34
CA PRO A 131 8.82 -4.45 -12.50
C PRO A 131 7.97 -5.71 -12.18
N ARG A 132 7.86 -6.07 -10.91
CA ARG A 132 7.04 -7.20 -10.43
C ARG A 132 5.64 -6.79 -10.00
N ALA A 133 5.39 -5.47 -9.88
CA ALA A 133 4.10 -4.95 -9.41
C ALA A 133 3.04 -4.96 -10.52
N ASP A 134 1.89 -5.57 -10.25
CA ASP A 134 0.69 -5.37 -11.07
C ASP A 134 0.15 -3.96 -10.94
N LEU A 135 0.29 -3.40 -9.73
CA LEU A 135 -0.12 -2.04 -9.43
C LEU A 135 0.84 -1.42 -8.42
N VAL A 136 1.31 -0.22 -8.72
CA VAL A 136 1.95 0.65 -7.73
C VAL A 136 1.01 1.79 -7.36
N THR A 137 0.96 2.17 -6.06
CA THR A 137 -0.06 3.09 -5.52
C THR A 137 0.55 4.33 -4.85
N PRO A 138 1.34 5.17 -5.56
CA PRO A 138 1.96 6.34 -4.96
C PRO A 138 0.94 7.45 -4.66
N ASN A 139 1.16 8.18 -3.57
CA ASN A 139 0.59 9.52 -3.36
C ASN A 139 1.36 10.57 -4.17
N LEU A 140 0.93 11.87 -4.16
CA LEU A 140 1.59 12.90 -4.97
C LEU A 140 3.07 13.09 -4.63
N PRO A 141 3.51 13.17 -3.36
CA PRO A 141 4.93 13.21 -3.01
C PRO A 141 5.72 11.98 -3.49
N GLU A 142 5.18 10.79 -3.32
CA GLU A 142 5.79 9.53 -3.77
C GLU A 142 5.88 9.46 -5.30
N ALA A 143 4.82 9.88 -5.99
CA ALA A 143 4.77 9.98 -7.45
C ALA A 143 5.83 10.98 -7.96
N SER A 144 5.98 12.14 -7.30
CA SER A 144 7.00 13.12 -7.63
C SER A 144 8.41 12.54 -7.56
N VAL A 145 8.70 11.79 -6.50
CA VAL A 145 9.99 11.14 -6.30
C VAL A 145 10.24 10.05 -7.34
N LEU A 146 9.26 9.19 -7.62
CA LEU A 146 9.40 8.09 -8.59
C LEU A 146 9.49 8.60 -10.02
N ALA A 147 8.70 9.62 -10.39
CA ALA A 147 8.67 10.19 -11.73
C ALA A 147 9.81 11.19 -11.99
N GLY A 148 10.53 11.65 -10.95
CA GLY A 148 11.57 12.65 -11.05
C GLY A 148 11.05 14.02 -11.53
N MET A 149 9.81 14.40 -11.12
CA MET A 149 9.18 15.67 -11.47
C MET A 149 8.17 16.09 -10.38
N PRO A 150 7.87 17.38 -10.21
CA PRO A 150 6.77 17.82 -9.35
C PRO A 150 5.43 17.25 -9.83
N VAL A 151 4.55 16.86 -8.88
CA VAL A 151 3.20 16.39 -9.16
C VAL A 151 2.23 17.17 -8.28
N GLU A 152 1.56 18.15 -8.87
CA GLU A 152 0.71 19.11 -8.13
C GLU A 152 -0.74 19.16 -8.61
N ASN A 153 -1.01 18.64 -9.81
CA ASN A 153 -2.32 18.63 -10.46
C ASN A 153 -2.54 17.34 -11.26
N GLU A 154 -3.74 17.16 -11.82
CA GLU A 154 -4.10 15.94 -12.56
C GLU A 154 -3.26 15.72 -13.81
N ALA A 155 -2.83 16.77 -14.52
CA ALA A 155 -1.98 16.64 -15.70
C ALA A 155 -0.59 16.10 -15.31
N ASP A 156 -0.04 16.58 -14.19
CA ASP A 156 1.21 16.07 -13.63
C ASP A 156 1.05 14.62 -13.17
N MET A 157 -0.09 14.26 -12.57
CA MET A 157 -0.38 12.88 -12.16
C MET A 157 -0.39 11.93 -13.37
N GLU A 158 -0.95 12.35 -14.50
CA GLU A 158 -0.97 11.56 -15.73
C GLU A 158 0.45 11.36 -16.29
N GLU A 159 1.25 12.41 -16.34
CA GLU A 159 2.64 12.32 -16.80
C GLU A 159 3.50 11.49 -15.83
N ALA A 160 3.31 11.66 -14.53
CA ALA A 160 4.00 10.85 -13.52
C ALA A 160 3.65 9.37 -13.66
N ALA A 161 2.36 9.04 -13.88
CA ALA A 161 1.93 7.67 -14.12
C ALA A 161 2.63 7.05 -15.33
N ARG A 162 2.77 7.79 -16.45
CA ARG A 162 3.50 7.30 -17.64
C ARG A 162 4.97 7.02 -17.34
N ARG A 163 5.64 7.93 -16.61
CA ARG A 163 7.06 7.75 -16.24
C ARG A 163 7.25 6.57 -15.31
N ILE A 164 6.37 6.39 -14.34
CA ILE A 164 6.43 5.25 -13.42
C ILE A 164 6.18 3.92 -14.16
N LEU A 165 5.25 3.88 -15.12
CA LEU A 165 5.08 2.71 -15.99
C LEU A 165 6.36 2.39 -16.78
N ALA A 166 7.08 3.40 -17.26
CA ALA A 166 8.34 3.21 -17.98
C ALA A 166 9.45 2.59 -17.09
N LEU A 167 9.30 2.65 -15.76
CA LEU A 167 10.18 1.96 -14.81
C LEU A 167 9.84 0.47 -14.65
N GLY A 168 8.77 -0.03 -15.31
CA GLY A 168 8.45 -1.45 -15.41
C GLY A 168 7.17 -1.90 -14.72
N ALA A 169 6.48 -1.06 -13.94
CA ALA A 169 5.19 -1.41 -13.34
C ALA A 169 4.13 -1.71 -14.41
N ARG A 170 3.21 -2.64 -14.14
CA ARG A 170 2.12 -2.99 -15.07
C ARG A 170 0.95 -2.02 -14.99
N GLY A 171 0.76 -1.38 -13.84
CA GLY A 171 -0.26 -0.38 -13.57
C GLY A 171 0.19 0.63 -12.52
N VAL A 172 -0.38 1.82 -12.57
CA VAL A 172 -0.10 2.90 -11.62
C VAL A 172 -1.41 3.53 -11.17
N LEU A 173 -1.61 3.65 -9.85
CA LEU A 173 -2.68 4.41 -9.24
C LEU A 173 -2.08 5.60 -8.50
N VAL A 174 -2.07 6.77 -9.13
CA VAL A 174 -1.65 8.00 -8.45
C VAL A 174 -2.80 8.50 -7.57
N LYS A 175 -2.55 8.55 -6.25
CA LYS A 175 -3.57 8.93 -5.25
C LYS A 175 -3.63 10.46 -5.11
N GLY A 176 -4.78 11.05 -5.46
CA GLY A 176 -4.98 12.50 -5.47
C GLY A 176 -5.48 13.11 -4.15
N GLY A 177 -5.47 12.37 -3.05
CA GLY A 177 -5.92 12.87 -1.74
C GLY A 177 -5.16 14.09 -1.18
N HIS A 178 -4.11 14.53 -1.84
CA HIS A 178 -3.34 15.75 -1.53
C HIS A 178 -3.64 16.90 -2.51
N LEU A 179 -4.57 16.72 -3.47
CA LEU A 179 -5.06 17.82 -4.31
C LEU A 179 -5.90 18.79 -3.45
N LYS A 180 -5.90 20.08 -3.82
CA LYS A 180 -6.56 21.12 -3.02
C LYS A 180 -8.08 21.01 -3.03
N ASP A 181 -8.66 20.70 -4.19
CA ASP A 181 -10.09 20.83 -4.44
C ASP A 181 -10.81 19.49 -4.68
N SER A 182 -10.06 18.39 -4.75
CA SER A 182 -10.62 17.07 -5.05
C SER A 182 -9.80 15.95 -4.39
N ALA A 183 -10.39 14.77 -4.33
CA ALA A 183 -9.69 13.54 -3.99
C ALA A 183 -9.69 12.57 -5.20
N THR A 184 -9.50 13.11 -6.40
CA THR A 184 -9.45 12.34 -7.64
C THR A 184 -8.18 11.53 -7.73
N ASP A 185 -8.30 10.21 -7.89
CA ASP A 185 -7.18 9.34 -8.21
C ASP A 185 -7.14 9.04 -9.71
N LEU A 186 -5.95 8.83 -10.27
CA LEU A 186 -5.76 8.42 -11.65
C LEU A 186 -5.18 7.01 -11.71
N LEU A 187 -5.97 6.08 -12.28
CA LEU A 187 -5.54 4.71 -12.55
C LEU A 187 -5.12 4.59 -14.01
N TRP A 188 -3.85 4.27 -14.22
CA TRP A 188 -3.34 3.84 -15.52
C TRP A 188 -3.02 2.33 -15.46
N ASN A 189 -3.71 1.54 -16.27
CA ASN A 189 -3.55 0.08 -16.31
C ASN A 189 -2.66 -0.41 -17.47
N GLY A 190 -1.82 0.46 -18.01
CA GLY A 190 -0.98 0.19 -19.17
C GLY A 190 -1.69 0.42 -20.53
N ARG A 191 -3.02 0.58 -20.55
CA ARG A 191 -3.81 0.79 -21.77
C ARG A 191 -4.76 1.98 -21.69
N THR A 192 -5.45 2.13 -20.59
CA THR A 192 -6.46 3.17 -20.36
C THR A 192 -6.18 3.94 -19.09
N LEU A 193 -6.44 5.25 -19.14
CA LEU A 193 -6.49 6.11 -18.00
C LEU A 193 -7.93 6.17 -17.47
N THR A 194 -8.11 5.92 -16.19
CA THR A 194 -9.42 6.02 -15.51
C THR A 194 -9.33 7.02 -14.37
N ARG A 195 -10.23 7.98 -14.33
CA ARG A 195 -10.40 8.91 -13.20
C ARG A 195 -11.36 8.29 -12.19
N LEU A 196 -10.96 8.35 -10.92
CA LEU A 196 -11.74 7.85 -9.79
C LEU A 196 -12.01 9.03 -8.87
N GLU A 197 -13.17 9.64 -9.04
CA GLU A 197 -13.57 10.81 -8.27
C GLU A 197 -14.12 10.39 -6.90
N ALA A 198 -13.79 11.18 -5.88
CA ALA A 198 -14.41 11.11 -4.57
C ALA A 198 -14.44 12.53 -3.96
N PRO A 199 -15.39 12.81 -3.07
CA PRO A 199 -15.39 14.06 -2.36
C PRO A 199 -14.12 14.20 -1.52
N HIS A 200 -13.56 15.40 -1.49
CA HIS A 200 -12.53 15.72 -0.51
C HIS A 200 -13.16 15.71 0.89
N LEU A 201 -12.64 14.89 1.78
CA LEU A 201 -13.10 14.80 3.16
C LEU A 201 -12.11 15.55 4.05
N ASP A 202 -12.55 16.64 4.64
CA ASP A 202 -11.78 17.31 5.68
C ASP A 202 -11.91 16.51 6.99
N SER A 203 -10.98 15.60 7.19
CA SER A 203 -10.98 14.70 8.35
C SER A 203 -9.60 14.65 9.00
N PRO A 204 -9.52 14.79 10.33
CA PRO A 204 -8.29 14.58 11.09
C PRO A 204 -7.92 13.08 11.19
N ASN A 205 -8.82 12.19 10.78
CA ASN A 205 -8.70 10.74 10.96
C ASN A 205 -8.21 10.07 9.67
N THR A 206 -6.95 10.28 9.33
CA THR A 206 -6.36 9.83 8.06
C THR A 206 -5.17 8.90 8.22
N HIS A 207 -4.84 8.48 9.48
CA HIS A 207 -3.73 7.56 9.72
C HIS A 207 -3.99 6.19 9.09
N GLY A 208 -3.05 5.73 8.26
CA GLY A 208 -3.15 4.44 7.57
C GLY A 208 -3.98 4.44 6.28
N THR A 209 -4.40 5.60 5.75
CA THR A 209 -5.18 5.68 4.50
C THR A 209 -4.50 4.94 3.33
N GLY A 210 -3.19 5.16 3.10
CA GLY A 210 -2.44 4.49 2.03
C GLY A 210 -2.42 2.97 2.20
N CYS A 211 -2.06 2.50 3.38
CA CYS A 211 -2.05 1.06 3.72
C CYS A 211 -3.43 0.44 3.51
N THR A 212 -4.48 1.07 4.02
CA THR A 212 -5.87 0.60 3.87
C THR A 212 -6.28 0.52 2.41
N TYR A 213 -5.97 1.54 1.61
CA TYR A 213 -6.35 1.58 0.19
C TYR A 213 -5.65 0.48 -0.61
N SER A 214 -4.31 0.38 -0.51
CA SER A 214 -3.54 -0.65 -1.21
C SER A 214 -3.94 -2.07 -0.78
N SER A 215 -4.26 -2.27 0.50
CA SER A 215 -4.72 -3.56 1.01
C SER A 215 -6.14 -3.91 0.56
N ALA A 216 -7.05 -2.94 0.46
CA ALA A 216 -8.38 -3.16 -0.10
C ALA A 216 -8.30 -3.59 -1.58
N ILE A 217 -7.38 -2.99 -2.36
CA ILE A 217 -7.13 -3.40 -3.74
C ILE A 217 -6.60 -4.84 -3.78
N ALA A 218 -5.60 -5.17 -2.96
CA ALA A 218 -5.06 -6.53 -2.89
C ALA A 218 -6.13 -7.56 -2.48
N ALA A 219 -7.02 -7.21 -1.55
CA ALA A 219 -8.15 -8.04 -1.16
C ALA A 219 -9.13 -8.26 -2.32
N GLY A 220 -9.43 -7.22 -3.11
CA GLY A 220 -10.23 -7.35 -4.32
C GLY A 220 -9.62 -8.29 -5.35
N LEU A 221 -8.30 -8.15 -5.59
CA LEU A 221 -7.55 -9.04 -6.49
C LEU A 221 -7.52 -10.49 -5.97
N ALA A 222 -7.34 -10.71 -4.67
CA ALA A 222 -7.38 -12.04 -4.06
C ALA A 222 -8.75 -12.72 -4.25
N ARG A 223 -9.83 -11.94 -4.28
CA ARG A 223 -11.19 -12.40 -4.59
C ARG A 223 -11.44 -12.62 -6.10
N GLY A 224 -10.42 -12.44 -6.95
CA GLY A 224 -10.53 -12.60 -8.40
C GLY A 224 -11.18 -11.43 -9.12
N ARG A 225 -11.34 -10.26 -8.50
CA ARG A 225 -11.87 -9.07 -9.17
C ARG A 225 -10.88 -8.55 -10.21
N PRO A 226 -11.35 -8.07 -11.37
CA PRO A 226 -10.53 -7.30 -12.30
C PRO A 226 -9.96 -6.05 -11.62
N LEU A 227 -8.75 -5.63 -12.00
CA LEU A 227 -8.03 -4.51 -11.37
C LEU A 227 -8.89 -3.25 -11.23
N GLY A 228 -9.56 -2.82 -12.30
CA GLY A 228 -10.39 -1.61 -12.26
C GLY A 228 -11.59 -1.70 -11.32
N GLU A 229 -12.15 -2.89 -11.10
CA GLU A 229 -13.21 -3.12 -10.10
C GLU A 229 -12.65 -3.12 -8.69
N ALA A 230 -11.53 -3.81 -8.47
CA ALA A 230 -10.85 -3.83 -7.17
C ALA A 230 -10.47 -2.42 -6.71
N VAL A 231 -9.97 -1.57 -7.62
CA VAL A 231 -9.63 -0.18 -7.31
C VAL A 231 -10.87 0.66 -7.00
N ARG A 232 -11.97 0.51 -7.73
CA ARG A 232 -13.23 1.23 -7.45
C ARG A 232 -13.83 0.83 -6.10
N GLU A 233 -13.90 -0.47 -5.82
CA GLU A 233 -14.39 -1.00 -4.54
C GLU A 233 -13.52 -0.49 -3.37
N ALA A 234 -12.20 -0.52 -3.53
CA ALA A 234 -11.25 -0.02 -2.54
C ALA A 234 -11.37 1.50 -2.32
N LYS A 235 -11.62 2.30 -3.38
CA LYS A 235 -11.86 3.75 -3.27
C LYS A 235 -13.11 4.04 -2.46
N ALA A 236 -14.21 3.33 -2.71
CA ALA A 236 -15.45 3.47 -1.96
C ALA A 236 -15.23 3.13 -0.48
N TYR A 237 -14.61 1.99 -0.21
CA TYR A 237 -14.29 1.53 1.15
C TYR A 237 -13.42 2.54 1.92
N VAL A 238 -12.30 2.98 1.35
CA VAL A 238 -11.41 3.91 2.06
C VAL A 238 -12.08 5.26 2.30
N THR A 239 -12.93 5.73 1.38
CA THR A 239 -13.71 6.95 1.54
C THR A 239 -14.70 6.82 2.72
N ALA A 240 -15.41 5.70 2.83
CA ALA A 240 -16.29 5.42 3.96
C ALA A 240 -15.49 5.31 5.27
N ALA A 241 -14.37 4.60 5.26
CA ALA A 241 -13.51 4.43 6.44
C ALA A 241 -12.92 5.75 6.97
N ILE A 242 -12.61 6.72 6.08
CA ILE A 242 -12.19 8.07 6.47
C ILE A 242 -13.37 8.85 7.05
N ARG A 243 -14.53 8.82 6.39
CA ARG A 243 -15.75 9.53 6.82
C ARG A 243 -16.17 9.12 8.23
N GLU A 244 -16.09 7.84 8.53
CA GLU A 244 -16.45 7.27 9.82
C GLU A 244 -15.26 7.11 10.77
N GLY A 245 -14.09 7.66 10.41
CA GLY A 245 -12.89 7.63 11.23
C GLY A 245 -13.10 8.24 12.61
N PHE A 246 -12.29 7.86 13.56
CA PHE A 246 -12.41 8.31 14.94
C PHE A 246 -11.08 8.72 15.54
N GLN A 247 -11.15 9.69 16.46
CA GLN A 247 -9.98 10.17 17.17
C GLN A 247 -9.58 9.17 18.26
N LEU A 248 -8.37 8.59 18.09
CA LEU A 248 -7.70 7.80 19.12
C LEU A 248 -6.37 8.45 19.44
N GLY A 249 -6.13 8.70 20.72
CA GLY A 249 -4.92 9.40 21.14
C GLY A 249 -4.96 10.91 20.85
N ARG A 250 -3.78 11.55 20.82
CA ARG A 250 -3.64 13.02 20.75
C ARG A 250 -3.17 13.52 19.37
N GLY A 251 -2.80 12.63 18.47
CA GLY A 251 -2.29 12.93 17.13
C GLY A 251 -3.32 12.66 16.03
N VAL A 252 -2.86 12.16 14.90
CA VAL A 252 -3.72 11.83 13.75
C VAL A 252 -4.63 10.66 14.10
N GLY A 253 -5.93 10.83 13.90
CA GLY A 253 -6.93 9.80 14.18
C GLY A 253 -6.92 8.64 13.17
N ALA A 254 -7.56 7.55 13.52
CA ALA A 254 -7.58 6.30 12.77
C ALA A 254 -8.80 6.18 11.85
N LEU A 255 -8.65 5.44 10.77
CA LEU A 255 -9.75 4.99 9.92
C LEU A 255 -10.61 3.97 10.65
N ARG A 256 -11.92 3.95 10.32
CA ARG A 256 -12.82 2.90 10.76
C ARG A 256 -12.79 1.72 9.79
N HIS A 257 -11.98 0.71 10.08
CA HIS A 257 -11.84 -0.46 9.20
C HIS A 257 -13.05 -1.41 9.19
N PHE A 258 -13.97 -1.27 10.13
CA PHE A 258 -15.16 -2.10 10.27
C PHE A 258 -16.44 -1.36 9.82
N VAL A 259 -16.32 -0.56 8.77
CA VAL A 259 -17.50 -0.03 8.06
C VAL A 259 -18.23 -1.18 7.35
N THR A 260 -19.56 -1.12 7.32
CA THR A 260 -20.40 -2.18 6.73
C THR A 260 -20.92 -1.79 5.35
N ASP A 261 -21.05 -0.49 5.09
CA ASP A 261 -21.62 0.06 3.86
C ASP A 261 -20.60 0.96 3.18
N TRP A 262 -20.14 0.57 1.98
CA TRP A 262 -19.24 1.35 1.13
C TRP A 262 -19.52 1.17 -0.36
#